data_183f3c642db961d268743c1bd509a64f
#
_entry.id   183f3c642db961d268743c1bd509a64f
#
_cell.length_a   1.000
_cell.length_b   1.000
_cell.length_c   1.000
_cell.angle_alpha   90.00
_cell.angle_beta   90.00
_cell.angle_gamma   90.00
#
_symmetry.space_group_name_H-M   'P 1'
#
loop_
_entity.id
_entity.type
_entity.pdbx_description
1 polymer ?
#
loop_
_entity_poly.entity_id
_entity_poly.type
_entity_poly.pdbx_seq_one_letter_code
_entity_poly.pdbx_strand_id
1 'polypeptide(L)'
;MPTPGFSKIPDNGIEENKNFNYLIFAPKRNEKHKDAILLLHGLNERSWEKYLTWAEYLAEHTGKAVILFPIAFHMNRTPLSWHQPRAILPWAQLRKEMIEDLNNSTFANAALSSRISDSPLRFYASGRETIYNLWQLSKEIKNGEHPLFAEDASINIFAYSIGALISQVLLLANPEKLFDETKLFMFCGGSIFCKM
;
A
#
# COMPACT_ATOMS: atom_id res chain seq x y z
N MET A 1 19.16 12.50 -16.33
CA MET A 1 19.19 11.20 -17.03
C MET A 1 17.94 11.07 -17.86
N PRO A 2 18.02 10.53 -19.08
CA PRO A 2 16.81 10.20 -19.82
C PRO A 2 16.07 9.11 -19.04
N THR A 3 14.81 9.38 -18.73
CA THR A 3 13.92 8.39 -18.12
C THR A 3 13.31 7.54 -19.22
N PRO A 4 13.12 6.24 -18.98
CA PRO A 4 12.61 5.34 -20.02
C PRO A 4 11.22 5.66 -20.53
N GLY A 5 10.47 6.45 -19.81
CA GLY A 5 9.12 6.82 -20.20
C GLY A 5 8.07 5.70 -20.11
N PHE A 6 8.43 4.50 -19.63
CA PHE A 6 7.49 3.40 -19.53
C PHE A 6 6.40 3.64 -18.45
N SER A 7 6.65 4.55 -17.53
CA SER A 7 5.70 4.95 -16.48
C SER A 7 5.11 6.36 -16.70
N LYS A 8 5.25 6.92 -17.89
CA LYS A 8 4.72 8.26 -18.24
C LYS A 8 3.20 8.30 -18.46
N ILE A 9 2.49 7.25 -18.12
CA ILE A 9 1.03 7.25 -18.13
C ILE A 9 0.55 8.28 -17.10
N PRO A 10 -0.34 9.22 -17.45
CA PRO A 10 -0.96 10.13 -16.49
C PRO A 10 -1.69 9.34 -15.39
N ASP A 11 -1.66 9.83 -14.15
CA ASP A 11 -2.26 9.12 -13.01
C ASP A 11 -3.75 8.82 -13.23
N ASN A 12 -4.47 9.73 -13.87
CA ASN A 12 -5.88 9.54 -14.24
C ASN A 12 -6.09 8.54 -15.40
N GLY A 13 -5.05 8.09 -16.07
CA GLY A 13 -5.08 7.06 -17.11
C GLY A 13 -4.80 5.64 -16.60
N ILE A 14 -4.55 5.48 -15.29
CA ILE A 14 -4.25 4.17 -14.69
C ILE A 14 -5.56 3.57 -14.15
N GLU A 15 -6.21 2.77 -14.98
CA GLU A 15 -7.52 2.18 -14.65
C GLU A 15 -7.44 1.21 -13.46
N GLU A 16 -6.34 0.49 -13.31
CA GLU A 16 -6.09 -0.40 -12.18
C GLU A 16 -6.03 0.35 -10.86
N ASN A 17 -5.67 1.63 -10.87
CA ASN A 17 -5.69 2.44 -9.67
C ASN A 17 -7.09 2.95 -9.30
N LYS A 18 -7.98 3.11 -10.26
CA LYS A 18 -9.36 3.54 -10.04
C LYS A 18 -10.24 2.38 -9.57
N ASN A 19 -10.05 1.21 -10.19
CA ASN A 19 -10.86 0.01 -9.97
C ASN A 19 -9.97 -1.12 -9.47
N PHE A 20 -9.93 -1.33 -8.17
CA PHE A 20 -9.08 -2.33 -7.53
C PHE A 20 -9.82 -3.14 -6.48
N ASN A 21 -9.32 -4.32 -6.22
CA ASN A 21 -9.79 -5.18 -5.14
C ASN A 21 -8.82 -5.14 -3.95
N TYR A 22 -9.36 -5.26 -2.76
CA TYR A 22 -8.60 -5.60 -1.56
C TYR A 22 -9.05 -6.94 -1.03
N LEU A 23 -8.18 -7.61 -0.28
CA LEU A 23 -8.45 -8.94 0.25
C LEU A 23 -8.80 -8.86 1.73
N ILE A 24 -9.71 -9.71 2.17
CA ILE A 24 -10.03 -9.84 3.59
C ILE A 24 -9.88 -11.30 4.01
N PHE A 25 -9.02 -11.54 4.99
CA PHE A 25 -8.95 -12.79 5.73
C PHE A 25 -9.83 -12.65 6.96
N ALA A 26 -10.90 -13.42 7.01
CA ALA A 26 -11.86 -13.34 8.10
C ALA A 26 -12.16 -14.73 8.66
N PRO A 27 -12.07 -14.93 9.99
CA PRO A 27 -12.52 -16.15 10.62
C PRO A 27 -13.99 -16.40 10.31
N LYS A 28 -14.35 -17.66 10.00
CA LYS A 28 -15.74 -18.04 9.73
C LYS A 28 -16.62 -17.80 10.96
N ARG A 29 -17.64 -16.97 10.84
CA ARG A 29 -18.64 -16.74 11.87
C ARG A 29 -19.98 -16.35 11.25
N ASN A 30 -21.07 -16.55 12.00
CA ASN A 30 -22.43 -16.20 11.56
C ASN A 30 -22.74 -14.71 11.72
N GLU A 31 -21.99 -14.01 12.56
CA GLU A 31 -22.19 -12.59 12.87
C GLU A 31 -21.13 -11.74 12.17
N LYS A 32 -21.44 -10.47 11.97
CA LYS A 32 -20.49 -9.48 11.47
C LYS A 32 -19.30 -9.31 12.41
N HIS A 33 -18.12 -9.05 11.86
CA HIS A 33 -16.89 -8.83 12.63
C HIS A 33 -16.93 -7.49 13.37
N LYS A 34 -16.58 -7.51 14.65
CA LYS A 34 -16.48 -6.31 15.49
C LYS A 34 -15.10 -5.68 15.53
N ASP A 35 -14.13 -6.38 14.95
CA ASP A 35 -12.72 -5.99 14.97
C ASP A 35 -12.06 -6.24 13.62
N ALA A 36 -11.28 -5.27 13.17
CA ALA A 36 -10.46 -5.36 11.97
C ALA A 36 -8.98 -5.07 12.26
N ILE A 37 -8.09 -5.70 11.49
CA ILE A 37 -6.69 -5.30 11.36
C ILE A 37 -6.49 -4.87 9.91
N LEU A 38 -6.18 -3.60 9.71
CA LEU A 38 -5.76 -3.06 8.43
C LEU A 38 -4.27 -3.36 8.23
N LEU A 39 -3.94 -4.20 7.24
CA LEU A 39 -2.57 -4.55 6.90
C LEU A 39 -2.10 -3.73 5.69
N LEU A 40 -1.07 -2.88 5.91
CA LEU A 40 -0.47 -2.03 4.89
C LEU A 40 0.92 -2.52 4.52
N HIS A 41 1.17 -2.65 3.24
CA HIS A 41 2.38 -3.23 2.65
C HIS A 41 3.54 -2.23 2.49
N GLY A 42 4.70 -2.73 2.06
CA GLY A 42 5.91 -1.96 1.80
C GLY A 42 5.96 -1.28 0.42
N LEU A 43 6.95 -0.42 0.23
CA LEU A 43 7.20 0.26 -1.04
C LEU A 43 7.59 -0.75 -2.14
N ASN A 44 7.14 -0.50 -3.36
CA ASN A 44 7.46 -1.29 -4.56
C ASN A 44 7.04 -2.76 -4.50
N GLU A 45 6.11 -3.10 -3.63
CA GLU A 45 5.53 -4.44 -3.58
C GLU A 45 4.64 -4.69 -4.81
N ARG A 46 4.59 -5.95 -5.25
CA ARG A 46 3.94 -6.36 -6.50
C ARG A 46 2.82 -7.36 -6.30
N SER A 47 2.93 -8.17 -5.25
CA SER A 47 1.97 -9.23 -4.95
C SER A 47 1.73 -9.35 -3.46
N TRP A 48 0.63 -9.98 -3.11
CA TRP A 48 0.24 -10.24 -1.73
C TRP A 48 0.91 -11.49 -1.13
N GLU A 49 1.65 -12.29 -1.89
CA GLU A 49 2.13 -13.62 -1.49
C GLU A 49 2.73 -13.67 -0.08
N LYS A 50 3.70 -12.79 0.23
CA LYS A 50 4.31 -12.78 1.57
C LYS A 50 3.34 -12.32 2.66
N TYR A 51 2.36 -11.50 2.31
CA TYR A 51 1.39 -10.94 3.26
C TYR A 51 0.23 -11.88 3.55
N LEU A 52 -0.04 -12.86 2.67
CA LEU A 52 -1.09 -13.86 2.88
C LEU A 52 -0.84 -14.65 4.15
N THR A 53 0.39 -15.14 4.35
CA THR A 53 0.79 -15.85 5.58
C THR A 53 0.65 -14.98 6.82
N TRP A 54 1.00 -13.69 6.74
CA TRP A 54 0.82 -12.77 7.86
C TRP A 54 -0.65 -12.55 8.17
N ALA A 55 -1.47 -12.36 7.14
CA ALA A 55 -2.90 -12.13 7.31
C ALA A 55 -3.61 -13.36 7.89
N GLU A 56 -3.29 -14.54 7.40
CA GLU A 56 -3.80 -15.81 7.92
C GLU A 56 -3.43 -15.98 9.40
N TYR A 57 -2.14 -15.85 9.71
CA TYR A 57 -1.66 -15.96 11.09
C TYR A 57 -2.33 -14.96 12.03
N LEU A 58 -2.45 -13.69 11.62
CA LEU A 58 -3.11 -12.67 12.42
C LEU A 58 -4.60 -12.98 12.60
N ALA A 59 -5.30 -13.39 11.54
CA ALA A 59 -6.71 -13.73 11.62
C ALA A 59 -6.96 -14.92 12.57
N GLU A 60 -6.16 -15.98 12.47
CA GLU A 60 -6.28 -17.17 13.30
C GLU A 60 -5.99 -16.89 14.78
N HIS A 61 -4.89 -16.17 15.07
CA HIS A 61 -4.44 -15.98 16.45
C HIS A 61 -5.14 -14.83 17.19
N THR A 62 -5.71 -13.87 16.46
CA THR A 62 -6.44 -12.75 17.07
C THR A 62 -7.95 -12.89 17.00
N GLY A 63 -8.45 -13.77 16.14
CA GLY A 63 -9.88 -13.87 15.85
C GLY A 63 -10.45 -12.67 15.10
N LYS A 64 -9.60 -11.75 14.60
CA LYS A 64 -10.00 -10.51 13.92
C LYS A 64 -9.99 -10.69 12.41
N ALA A 65 -10.80 -9.93 11.69
CA ALA A 65 -10.70 -9.86 10.25
C ALA A 65 -9.46 -9.02 9.86
N VAL A 66 -8.68 -9.49 8.88
CA VAL A 66 -7.48 -8.80 8.39
C VAL A 66 -7.73 -8.30 6.98
N ILE A 67 -7.67 -7.00 6.78
CA ILE A 67 -7.87 -6.31 5.50
C ILE A 67 -6.51 -6.00 4.89
N LEU A 68 -6.16 -6.64 3.77
CA LEU A 68 -4.97 -6.35 2.98
C LEU A 68 -5.30 -5.25 1.98
N PHE A 69 -4.95 -4.02 2.33
CA PHE A 69 -5.33 -2.86 1.52
C PHE A 69 -4.17 -2.38 0.63
N PRO A 70 -4.35 -2.30 -0.71
CA PRO A 70 -3.29 -1.86 -1.61
C PRO A 70 -3.11 -0.34 -1.59
N ILE A 71 -1.88 0.10 -1.36
CA ILE A 71 -1.48 1.50 -1.48
C ILE A 71 -1.65 1.92 -2.95
N ALA A 72 -2.11 3.13 -3.19
CA ALA A 72 -2.30 3.67 -4.54
C ALA A 72 -1.02 3.55 -5.37
N PHE A 73 -1.17 3.16 -6.62
CA PHE A 73 -0.06 2.88 -7.57
C PHE A 73 0.90 1.77 -7.13
N HIS A 74 0.44 0.81 -6.31
CA HIS A 74 1.16 -0.39 -5.92
C HIS A 74 0.29 -1.64 -6.13
N MET A 75 0.88 -2.81 -6.06
CA MET A 75 0.19 -4.09 -6.15
C MET A 75 -0.70 -4.17 -7.41
N ASN A 76 -1.96 -4.58 -7.22
CA ASN A 76 -2.98 -4.65 -8.25
C ASN A 76 -3.58 -3.27 -8.65
N ARG A 77 -2.99 -2.17 -8.16
CA ARG A 77 -3.35 -0.79 -8.53
C ARG A 77 -2.37 -0.19 -9.55
N THR A 78 -1.67 -1.04 -10.29
CA THR A 78 -0.68 -0.63 -11.30
C THR A 78 -0.80 -1.45 -12.57
N PRO A 79 -0.46 -0.88 -13.74
CA PRO A 79 -0.34 -1.64 -14.96
C PRO A 79 0.67 -2.78 -14.84
N LEU A 80 0.35 -3.93 -15.40
CA LEU A 80 1.24 -5.10 -15.41
C LEU A 80 2.63 -4.78 -15.98
N SER A 81 2.71 -3.86 -16.95
CA SER A 81 3.98 -3.42 -17.55
C SER A 81 4.98 -2.89 -16.52
N TRP A 82 4.51 -2.32 -15.40
CA TRP A 82 5.40 -1.80 -14.36
C TRP A 82 6.07 -2.89 -13.52
N HIS A 83 5.58 -4.12 -13.62
CA HIS A 83 6.08 -5.27 -12.87
C HIS A 83 6.77 -6.33 -13.76
N GLN A 84 6.69 -6.19 -15.08
CA GLN A 84 7.28 -7.16 -16.01
C GLN A 84 8.80 -7.00 -16.10
N PRO A 85 9.61 -7.97 -15.65
CA PRO A 85 11.06 -7.88 -15.71
C PRO A 85 11.57 -7.63 -17.13
N ARG A 86 10.96 -8.26 -18.13
CA ARG A 86 11.36 -8.13 -19.54
C ARG A 86 11.24 -6.70 -20.07
N ALA A 87 10.24 -5.95 -19.61
CA ALA A 87 10.05 -4.55 -20.01
C ALA A 87 11.06 -3.62 -19.32
N ILE A 88 11.55 -3.99 -18.14
CA ILE A 88 12.39 -3.15 -17.29
C ILE A 88 13.88 -3.44 -17.45
N LEU A 89 14.26 -4.69 -17.79
CA LEU A 89 15.66 -5.11 -17.93
C LEU A 89 16.50 -4.22 -18.84
N PRO A 90 16.04 -3.78 -20.04
CA PRO A 90 16.83 -2.89 -20.90
C PRO A 90 17.20 -1.58 -20.19
N TRP A 91 16.30 -1.07 -19.34
CA TRP A 91 16.53 0.15 -18.57
C TRP A 91 17.48 -0.05 -17.39
N ALA A 92 17.40 -1.20 -16.75
CA ALA A 92 18.35 -1.56 -15.70
C ALA A 92 19.77 -1.66 -16.26
N GLN A 93 19.89 -2.17 -17.49
CA GLN A 93 21.17 -2.28 -18.20
C GLN A 93 21.68 -0.91 -18.62
N LEU A 94 20.86 -0.09 -19.26
CA LEU A 94 21.22 1.27 -19.64
C LEU A 94 21.68 2.10 -18.44
N ARG A 95 21.03 1.96 -17.28
CA ARG A 95 21.44 2.63 -16.04
C ARG A 95 22.84 2.23 -15.60
N LYS A 96 23.20 0.95 -15.70
CA LYS A 96 24.54 0.46 -15.38
C LYS A 96 25.61 1.06 -16.31
N GLU A 97 25.28 1.23 -17.57
CA GLU A 97 26.17 1.85 -18.55
C GLU A 97 26.34 3.35 -18.32
N MET A 98 25.29 4.03 -17.82
CA MET A 98 25.29 5.50 -17.65
C MET A 98 25.81 5.96 -16.30
N ILE A 99 25.82 5.12 -15.29
CA ILE A 99 26.24 5.46 -13.93
C ILE A 99 27.46 4.64 -13.57
N GLU A 100 28.59 5.31 -13.48
CA GLU A 100 29.85 4.75 -13.04
C GLU A 100 29.67 4.10 -11.66
N ASP A 101 30.27 2.94 -11.45
CA ASP A 101 30.20 2.16 -10.20
C ASP A 101 28.82 1.62 -9.78
N LEU A 102 27.81 1.68 -10.63
CA LEU A 102 26.50 1.11 -10.34
C LEU A 102 26.49 -0.43 -10.50
N ASN A 103 27.19 -1.15 -9.60
CA ASN A 103 27.37 -2.59 -9.72
C ASN A 103 26.13 -3.42 -9.33
N ASN A 104 25.29 -2.92 -8.43
CA ASN A 104 24.20 -3.67 -7.78
C ASN A 104 22.78 -3.19 -8.12
N SER A 105 22.58 -2.52 -9.27
CA SER A 105 21.24 -2.11 -9.68
C SER A 105 20.43 -3.29 -10.21
N THR A 106 19.31 -3.57 -9.58
CA THR A 106 18.33 -4.55 -10.03
C THR A 106 17.27 -3.91 -10.92
N PHE A 107 16.52 -4.73 -11.66
CA PHE A 107 15.35 -4.23 -12.39
C PHE A 107 14.31 -3.57 -11.48
N ALA A 108 14.16 -4.03 -10.24
CA ALA A 108 13.27 -3.43 -9.25
C ALA A 108 13.69 -2.01 -8.87
N ASN A 109 15.00 -1.79 -8.67
CA ASN A 109 15.55 -0.46 -8.40
C ASN A 109 15.39 0.47 -9.62
N ALA A 110 15.60 -0.06 -10.84
CA ALA A 110 15.40 0.70 -12.06
C ALA A 110 13.93 1.11 -12.24
N ALA A 111 12.99 0.19 -12.00
CA ALA A 111 11.56 0.47 -12.08
C ALA A 111 11.13 1.56 -11.08
N LEU A 112 11.54 1.44 -9.81
CA LEU A 112 11.21 2.42 -8.77
C LEU A 112 11.77 3.80 -9.11
N SER A 113 13.04 3.87 -9.45
CA SER A 113 13.72 5.12 -9.81
C SER A 113 13.08 5.79 -11.02
N SER A 114 12.72 5.03 -12.06
CA SER A 114 12.05 5.56 -13.23
C SER A 114 10.66 6.10 -12.92
N ARG A 115 9.88 5.38 -12.12
CA ARG A 115 8.55 5.83 -11.69
C ARG A 115 8.59 7.16 -10.93
N ILE A 116 9.54 7.31 -10.03
CA ILE A 116 9.73 8.57 -9.27
C ILE A 116 10.21 9.68 -10.21
N SER A 117 11.13 9.39 -11.14
CA SER A 117 11.67 10.40 -12.07
C SER A 117 10.66 10.81 -13.14
N ASP A 118 9.85 9.88 -13.65
CA ASP A 118 8.84 10.16 -14.67
C ASP A 118 7.67 11.01 -14.14
N SER A 119 7.30 10.81 -12.88
CA SER A 119 6.21 11.54 -12.23
C SER A 119 6.52 11.75 -10.74
N PRO A 120 7.33 12.74 -10.38
CA PRO A 120 7.74 12.98 -8.98
C PRO A 120 6.57 13.22 -8.03
N LEU A 121 5.51 13.88 -8.50
CA LEU A 121 4.31 14.15 -7.70
C LEU A 121 3.48 12.89 -7.43
N ARG A 122 3.69 11.79 -8.15
CA ARG A 122 2.96 10.54 -7.95
C ARG A 122 3.20 9.95 -6.56
N PHE A 123 4.37 10.16 -5.98
CA PHE A 123 4.62 9.72 -4.61
C PHE A 123 3.67 10.41 -3.61
N TYR A 124 3.53 11.73 -3.74
CA TYR A 124 2.58 12.50 -2.93
C TYR A 124 1.12 12.12 -3.24
N ALA A 125 0.76 12.01 -4.51
CA ALA A 125 -0.57 11.59 -4.94
C ALA A 125 -0.93 10.21 -4.40
N SER A 126 0.01 9.26 -4.42
CA SER A 126 -0.12 7.92 -3.85
C SER A 126 -0.49 7.95 -2.36
N GLY A 127 0.26 8.73 -1.58
CA GLY A 127 -0.01 8.88 -0.14
C GLY A 127 -1.38 9.49 0.12
N ARG A 128 -1.67 10.62 -0.52
CA ARG A 128 -2.95 11.33 -0.36
C ARG A 128 -4.15 10.47 -0.75
N GLU A 129 -4.08 9.80 -1.89
CA GLU A 129 -5.17 8.95 -2.37
C GLU A 129 -5.37 7.73 -1.45
N THR A 130 -4.28 7.12 -1.00
CA THR A 130 -4.37 6.00 -0.05
C THR A 130 -5.05 6.42 1.24
N ILE A 131 -4.66 7.55 1.83
CA ILE A 131 -5.27 8.08 3.06
C ILE A 131 -6.77 8.34 2.84
N TYR A 132 -7.15 8.93 1.72
CA TYR A 132 -8.54 9.18 1.39
C TYR A 132 -9.34 7.87 1.27
N ASN A 133 -8.81 6.87 0.55
CA ASN A 133 -9.48 5.58 0.42
C ASN A 133 -9.59 4.83 1.77
N LEU A 134 -8.56 4.91 2.62
CA LEU A 134 -8.60 4.32 3.97
C LEU A 134 -9.63 5.02 4.85
N TRP A 135 -9.74 6.33 4.77
CA TRP A 135 -10.78 7.09 5.44
C TRP A 135 -12.18 6.64 4.99
N GLN A 136 -12.42 6.55 3.67
CA GLN A 136 -13.70 6.07 3.13
C GLN A 136 -14.04 4.67 3.62
N LEU A 137 -13.11 3.71 3.50
CA LEU A 137 -13.31 2.34 3.98
C LEU A 137 -13.60 2.30 5.48
N SER A 138 -12.86 3.08 6.27
CA SER A 138 -13.08 3.14 7.72
C SER A 138 -14.44 3.72 8.08
N LYS A 139 -14.91 4.71 7.32
CA LYS A 139 -16.24 5.28 7.47
C LYS A 139 -17.34 4.26 7.14
N GLU A 140 -17.22 3.54 6.03
CA GLU A 140 -18.14 2.46 5.66
C GLU A 140 -18.21 1.36 6.74
N ILE A 141 -17.05 1.00 7.32
CA ILE A 141 -17.00 0.02 8.42
C ILE A 141 -17.68 0.57 9.66
N LYS A 142 -17.35 1.80 10.08
CA LYS A 142 -17.90 2.42 11.28
C LYS A 142 -19.42 2.64 11.20
N ASN A 143 -19.93 2.94 10.02
CA ASN A 143 -21.37 3.12 9.79
C ASN A 143 -22.12 1.78 9.62
N GLY A 144 -21.45 0.63 9.69
CA GLY A 144 -22.07 -0.68 9.46
C GLY A 144 -22.49 -0.94 8.01
N GLU A 145 -22.07 -0.10 7.07
CA GLU A 145 -22.38 -0.20 5.64
C GLU A 145 -21.57 -1.32 4.96
N HIS A 146 -20.41 -1.66 5.52
CA HIS A 146 -19.59 -2.75 4.98
C HIS A 146 -20.23 -4.12 5.30
N PRO A 147 -20.31 -5.04 4.30
CA PRO A 147 -21.06 -6.30 4.45
C PRO A 147 -20.51 -7.21 5.55
N LEU A 148 -19.21 -7.20 5.82
CA LEU A 148 -18.54 -8.11 6.76
C LEU A 148 -18.37 -7.52 8.18
N PHE A 149 -18.52 -6.21 8.38
CA PHE A 149 -18.25 -5.57 9.66
C PHE A 149 -19.50 -5.04 10.33
N ALA A 150 -19.54 -5.16 11.65
CA ALA A 150 -20.59 -4.54 12.47
C ALA A 150 -20.40 -3.02 12.51
N GLU A 151 -21.46 -2.31 12.82
CA GLU A 151 -21.40 -0.89 13.14
C GLU A 151 -20.42 -0.66 14.30
N ASP A 152 -19.68 0.42 14.24
CA ASP A 152 -18.63 0.78 15.21
C ASP A 152 -17.49 -0.24 15.38
N ALA A 153 -17.30 -1.15 14.42
CA ALA A 153 -16.19 -2.10 14.48
C ALA A 153 -14.86 -1.39 14.72
N SER A 154 -14.03 -1.94 15.60
CA SER A 154 -12.70 -1.39 15.87
C SER A 154 -11.76 -1.66 14.72
N ILE A 155 -10.90 -0.69 14.39
CA ILE A 155 -9.91 -0.81 13.34
C ILE A 155 -8.52 -0.60 13.95
N ASN A 156 -7.67 -1.64 13.91
CA ASN A 156 -6.28 -1.56 14.28
C ASN A 156 -5.41 -1.63 13.02
N ILE A 157 -4.18 -1.18 13.08
CA ILE A 157 -3.30 -1.12 11.92
C ILE A 157 -2.04 -1.95 12.18
N PHE A 158 -1.73 -2.85 11.25
CA PHE A 158 -0.43 -3.50 11.10
C PHE A 158 0.23 -2.96 9.84
N ALA A 159 1.31 -2.21 10.00
CA ALA A 159 1.93 -1.48 8.90
C ALA A 159 3.40 -1.87 8.70
N TYR A 160 3.76 -2.15 7.45
CA TYR A 160 5.12 -2.49 7.06
C TYR A 160 5.76 -1.39 6.21
N SER A 161 6.95 -0.94 6.60
CA SER A 161 7.78 -0.01 5.82
C SER A 161 7.04 1.28 5.43
N ILE A 162 6.81 1.55 4.14
CA ILE A 162 6.06 2.75 3.69
C ILE A 162 4.63 2.78 4.23
N GLY A 163 4.03 1.62 4.47
CA GLY A 163 2.73 1.53 5.15
C GLY A 163 2.74 2.15 6.53
N ALA A 164 3.88 2.06 7.26
CA ALA A 164 4.03 2.70 8.56
C ALA A 164 4.02 4.23 8.44
N LEU A 165 4.68 4.81 7.42
CA LEU A 165 4.62 6.24 7.16
C LEU A 165 3.19 6.71 6.86
N ILE A 166 2.48 6.00 5.98
CA ILE A 166 1.08 6.30 5.64
C ILE A 166 0.20 6.22 6.88
N SER A 167 0.37 5.19 7.72
CA SER A 167 -0.37 5.03 8.96
C SER A 167 -0.15 6.18 9.94
N GLN A 168 1.09 6.63 10.09
CA GLN A 168 1.40 7.78 10.94
C GLN A 168 0.69 9.04 10.44
N VAL A 169 0.74 9.31 9.13
CA VAL A 169 0.05 10.48 8.55
C VAL A 169 -1.47 10.36 8.72
N LEU A 170 -2.04 9.17 8.49
CA LEU A 170 -3.47 8.92 8.69
C LEU A 170 -3.91 9.17 10.13
N LEU A 171 -3.16 8.65 11.10
CA LEU A 171 -3.49 8.80 12.53
C LEU A 171 -3.26 10.25 13.02
N LEU A 172 -2.26 10.94 12.51
CA LEU A 172 -2.05 12.36 12.81
C LEU A 172 -3.16 13.24 12.23
N ALA A 173 -3.61 12.94 11.02
CA ALA A 173 -4.72 13.65 10.39
C ALA A 173 -6.07 13.32 11.05
N ASN A 174 -6.24 12.09 11.47
CA ASN A 174 -7.40 11.52 12.16
C ASN A 174 -8.75 12.11 11.69
N PRO A 175 -9.09 11.96 10.41
CA PRO A 175 -10.29 12.57 9.86
C PRO A 175 -11.54 12.05 10.57
N GLU A 176 -12.44 12.97 10.92
CA GLU A 176 -13.67 12.69 11.65
C GLU A 176 -13.48 11.91 12.96
N LYS A 177 -12.25 11.87 13.50
CA LYS A 177 -11.89 11.13 14.74
C LYS A 177 -12.17 9.62 14.65
N LEU A 178 -12.12 9.06 13.44
CA LEU A 178 -12.43 7.63 13.21
C LEU A 178 -11.38 6.69 13.81
N PHE A 179 -10.19 7.22 14.12
CA PHE A 179 -9.03 6.43 14.54
C PHE A 179 -8.60 6.70 15.99
N ASP A 180 -9.43 7.33 16.83
CA ASP A 180 -9.09 7.67 18.22
C ASP A 180 -8.66 6.44 19.04
N GLU A 181 -9.33 5.29 18.86
CA GLU A 181 -9.04 4.04 19.56
C GLU A 181 -8.12 3.09 18.78
N THR A 182 -7.59 3.53 17.64
CA THR A 182 -6.77 2.69 16.76
C THR A 182 -5.40 2.39 17.38
N LYS A 183 -5.07 1.11 17.49
CA LYS A 183 -3.72 0.65 17.85
C LYS A 183 -2.89 0.44 16.60
N LEU A 184 -1.70 1.00 16.58
CA LEU A 184 -0.74 0.89 15.47
C LEU A 184 0.44 0.01 15.85
N PHE A 185 0.67 -1.05 15.08
CA PHE A 185 1.91 -1.81 15.10
C PHE A 185 2.70 -1.52 13.81
N MET A 186 3.93 -1.02 13.98
CA MET A 186 4.83 -0.71 12.86
C MET A 186 5.96 -1.74 12.80
N PHE A 187 6.02 -2.47 11.69
CA PHE A 187 7.11 -3.40 11.41
C PHE A 187 8.05 -2.82 10.35
N CYS A 188 9.33 -2.74 10.66
CA CYS A 188 10.33 -2.04 9.84
C CYS A 188 9.83 -0.63 9.47
N GLY A 189 9.22 0.04 10.45
CA GLY A 189 8.72 1.39 10.32
C GLY A 189 9.81 2.36 9.91
N GLY A 190 9.46 3.23 8.99
CA GLY A 190 10.40 4.10 8.30
C GLY A 190 10.90 5.29 9.13
N SER A 191 10.89 6.45 8.50
CA SER A 191 11.50 7.67 9.01
C SER A 191 10.88 8.17 10.31
N ILE A 192 11.74 8.71 11.16
CA ILE A 192 11.33 9.49 12.32
C ILE A 192 11.10 10.92 11.83
N PHE A 193 9.92 11.50 12.04
CA PHE A 193 9.57 12.84 11.54
C PHE A 193 10.58 13.94 11.89
N CYS A 194 11.21 13.86 13.05
CA CYS A 194 12.25 14.82 13.44
C CYS A 194 13.59 14.67 12.70
N LYS A 195 13.71 13.66 11.83
CA LYS A 195 14.90 13.37 11.02
C LYS A 195 14.65 13.50 9.52
N MET A 196 13.44 13.87 9.10
CA MET A 196 13.10 14.26 7.76
C MET A 196 13.43 15.73 7.55
#